data_2741b9f5cb0cba710b274d57c47e5823
#
_entry.id   2741b9f5cb0cba710b274d57c47e5823
#
_cell.length_a   1.000
_cell.length_b   1.000
_cell.length_c   1.000
_cell.angle_alpha   90.00
_cell.angle_beta   90.00
_cell.angle_gamma   90.00
#
_symmetry.space_group_name_H-M   'P 1'
#
loop_
_entity.id
_entity.type
_entity.pdbx_description
1 polymer ?
#
loop_
_entity_poly.entity_id
_entity_poly.type
_entity_poly.pdbx_seq_one_letter_code
_entity_poly.pdbx_strand_id
1 'polypeptide(L)'
;IKTYVRLGLGVGIVAAMAIDPKEDRDLVSFDASHLFPRHLTWVGFRRGGYLRRYTLDFMRLLAPHLDHARVHKAERTTRQEEVDALFADVRLPLHV
;
A
#
# COMPACT_ATOMS: atom_id res chain seq x y z
N ILE A 1 5.15 -2.17 -17.02
CA ILE A 1 6.59 -1.77 -16.98
C ILE A 1 7.47 -3.00 -17.14
N LYS A 2 7.42 -3.97 -16.25
CA LYS A 2 8.30 -5.17 -16.27
C LYS A 2 8.29 -5.92 -17.61
N THR A 3 7.13 -6.06 -18.23
CA THR A 3 6.99 -6.73 -19.53
C THR A 3 7.82 -6.06 -20.62
N TYR A 4 7.79 -4.74 -20.68
CA TYR A 4 8.58 -3.99 -21.67
C TYR A 4 10.09 -4.06 -21.42
N VAL A 5 10.48 -4.08 -20.14
CA VAL A 5 11.88 -4.26 -19.76
C VAL A 5 12.37 -5.66 -20.17
N ARG A 6 11.57 -6.71 -19.97
CA ARG A 6 11.87 -8.07 -20.46
C ARG A 6 12.04 -8.15 -21.96
N LEU A 7 11.29 -7.35 -22.71
CA LEU A 7 11.41 -7.26 -24.16
C LEU A 7 12.64 -6.47 -24.64
N GLY A 8 13.44 -5.95 -23.71
CA GLY A 8 14.65 -5.17 -24.03
C GLY A 8 14.38 -3.75 -24.55
N LEU A 9 13.20 -3.20 -24.29
CA LEU A 9 12.80 -1.87 -24.77
C LEU A 9 13.34 -0.73 -23.92
N GLY A 10 14.00 -1.03 -22.81
CA GLY A 10 14.60 -0.01 -21.95
C GLY A 10 14.62 -0.41 -20.47
N VAL A 11 14.73 0.58 -19.60
CA VAL A 11 14.69 0.43 -18.15
C VAL A 11 13.35 0.94 -17.61
N GLY A 12 12.93 0.42 -16.47
CA GLY A 12 11.70 0.83 -15.80
C GLY A 12 11.95 1.28 -14.38
N ILE A 13 11.17 2.22 -13.90
CA ILE A 13 11.15 2.64 -12.50
C ILE A 13 9.86 2.12 -11.88
N VAL A 14 9.97 1.38 -10.80
CA VAL A 14 8.83 0.79 -10.08
C VAL A 14 9.03 0.92 -8.57
N ALA A 15 7.95 0.87 -7.82
CA ALA A 15 8.06 0.75 -6.37
C ALA A 15 8.70 -0.60 -5.99
N ALA A 16 9.49 -0.62 -4.92
CA ALA A 16 10.20 -1.83 -4.49
C ALA A 16 9.24 -3.01 -4.25
N MET A 17 8.03 -2.74 -3.76
CA MET A 17 6.99 -3.75 -3.54
C MET A 17 6.49 -4.43 -4.83
N ALA A 18 6.75 -3.85 -5.99
CA ALA A 18 6.35 -4.42 -7.28
C ALA A 18 7.31 -5.50 -7.78
N ILE A 19 8.46 -5.67 -7.14
CA ILE A 19 9.46 -6.68 -7.50
C ILE A 19 9.21 -7.95 -6.68
N ASP A 20 8.97 -9.05 -7.36
CA ASP A 20 8.86 -10.36 -6.75
C ASP A 20 10.13 -11.17 -7.04
N PRO A 21 10.90 -11.58 -6.00
CA PRO A 21 12.14 -12.34 -6.19
C PRO A 21 11.96 -13.68 -6.92
N LYS A 22 10.76 -14.23 -6.91
CA LYS A 22 10.46 -15.52 -7.58
C LYS A 22 10.05 -15.33 -9.04
N GLU A 23 9.17 -14.35 -9.29
CA GLU A 23 8.61 -14.09 -10.61
C GLU A 23 9.54 -13.26 -11.50
N ASP A 24 10.37 -12.40 -10.90
CA ASP A 24 11.21 -11.44 -11.60
C ASP A 24 12.70 -11.83 -11.63
N ARG A 25 13.01 -13.14 -11.62
CA ARG A 25 14.39 -13.65 -11.62
C ARG A 25 15.20 -13.26 -12.86
N ASP A 26 14.50 -12.98 -13.94
CA ASP A 26 15.06 -12.57 -15.23
C ASP A 26 15.33 -11.05 -15.31
N LEU A 27 14.95 -10.31 -14.26
CA LEU A 27 15.16 -8.87 -14.16
C LEU A 27 16.25 -8.54 -13.15
N VAL A 28 17.04 -7.52 -13.44
CA VAL A 28 18.00 -6.96 -12.50
C VAL A 28 17.41 -5.66 -11.93
N SER A 29 17.38 -5.55 -10.62
CA SER A 29 16.88 -4.35 -9.94
C SER A 29 17.99 -3.65 -9.16
N PHE A 30 17.96 -2.33 -9.19
CA PHE A 30 18.88 -1.47 -8.45
C PHE A 30 18.08 -0.54 -7.54
N ASP A 31 18.59 -0.30 -6.35
CA ASP A 31 17.99 0.67 -5.44
C ASP A 31 18.23 2.10 -5.95
N ALA A 32 17.15 2.78 -6.27
CA ALA A 32 17.12 4.18 -6.67
C ALA A 32 16.44 5.09 -5.62
N SER A 33 16.29 4.62 -4.39
CA SER A 33 15.57 5.34 -3.33
C SER A 33 16.18 6.71 -3.01
N HIS A 34 17.48 6.90 -3.25
CA HIS A 34 18.18 8.17 -3.08
C HIS A 34 17.75 9.25 -4.10
N LEU A 35 17.12 8.86 -5.19
CA LEU A 35 16.62 9.77 -6.25
C LEU A 35 15.16 10.18 -6.04
N PHE A 36 14.43 9.51 -5.16
CA PHE A 36 13.00 9.70 -5.00
C PHE A 36 12.62 9.91 -3.53
N PRO A 37 11.67 10.81 -3.24
CA PRO A 37 11.14 10.94 -1.90
C PRO A 37 10.32 9.69 -1.53
N ARG A 38 10.18 9.46 -0.24
CA ARG A 38 9.26 8.42 0.26
C ARG A 38 7.82 8.84 0.01
N HIS A 39 7.02 7.91 -0.45
CA HIS A 39 5.61 8.11 -0.68
C HIS A 39 4.77 7.27 0.29
N LEU A 40 3.67 7.85 0.75
CA LEU A 40 2.64 7.15 1.51
C LEU A 40 1.55 6.69 0.55
N THR A 41 1.15 5.44 0.68
CA THR A 41 -0.03 4.92 0.02
C THR A 41 -1.20 4.98 0.99
N TRP A 42 -2.32 5.51 0.55
CA TRP A 42 -3.51 5.71 1.35
C TRP A 42 -4.59 4.72 0.96
N VAL A 43 -5.29 4.19 1.96
CA VAL A 43 -6.54 3.48 1.74
C VAL A 43 -7.67 4.48 1.94
N GLY A 44 -8.38 4.78 0.86
CA GLY A 44 -9.50 5.70 0.88
C GLY A 44 -10.85 4.96 0.80
N PHE A 45 -11.82 5.39 1.57
CA PHE A 45 -13.19 4.93 1.48
C PHE A 45 -14.18 6.07 1.71
N ARG A 46 -15.39 5.90 1.22
CA ARG A 46 -16.43 6.92 1.34
C ARG A 46 -16.87 7.06 2.80
N ARG A 47 -16.83 8.27 3.30
CA ARG A 47 -17.30 8.61 4.64
C ARG A 47 -18.79 8.37 4.77
N GLY A 48 -19.22 7.77 5.90
CA GLY A 48 -20.62 7.42 6.13
C GLY A 48 -21.15 6.27 5.24
N GLY A 49 -20.27 5.62 4.50
CA GLY A 49 -20.58 4.41 3.75
C GLY A 49 -20.51 3.15 4.61
N TYR A 50 -21.04 2.07 4.09
CA TYR A 50 -20.94 0.75 4.71
C TYR A 50 -19.88 -0.08 3.99
N LEU A 51 -18.85 -0.52 4.72
CA LEU A 51 -17.84 -1.44 4.20
C LEU A 51 -18.31 -2.88 4.40
N ARG A 52 -18.49 -3.59 3.31
CA ARG A 52 -18.86 -5.00 3.34
C ARG A 52 -17.72 -5.85 3.89
N ARG A 53 -18.05 -6.98 4.50
CA ARG A 53 -17.06 -7.86 5.10
C ARG A 53 -15.95 -8.27 4.14
N TYR A 54 -16.28 -8.60 2.90
CA TYR A 54 -15.26 -8.96 1.90
C TYR A 54 -14.32 -7.80 1.57
N THR A 55 -14.79 -6.55 1.65
CA THR A 55 -13.94 -5.37 1.49
C THR A 55 -12.97 -5.23 2.64
N LEU A 56 -13.43 -5.44 3.87
CA LEU A 56 -12.59 -5.45 5.07
C LEU A 56 -11.56 -6.58 5.02
N ASP A 57 -11.96 -7.77 4.58
CA ASP A 57 -11.06 -8.91 4.41
C ASP A 57 -9.99 -8.64 3.35
N PHE A 58 -10.36 -7.99 2.24
CA PHE A 58 -9.39 -7.54 1.23
C PHE A 58 -8.41 -6.52 1.79
N MET A 59 -8.90 -5.52 2.53
CA MET A 59 -8.03 -4.53 3.18
C MET A 59 -7.05 -5.19 4.15
N ARG A 60 -7.47 -6.22 4.86
CA ARG A 60 -6.63 -6.99 5.77
C ARG A 60 -5.51 -7.74 5.03
N LEU A 61 -5.80 -8.27 3.85
CA LEU A 61 -4.78 -8.92 3.01
C LEU A 61 -3.78 -7.90 2.45
N LEU A 62 -4.29 -6.75 2.01
CA LEU A 62 -3.47 -5.68 1.44
C LEU A 62 -2.63 -4.96 2.49
N ALA A 63 -3.21 -4.68 3.64
CA ALA A 63 -2.62 -3.87 4.71
C ALA A 63 -2.86 -4.53 6.09
N PRO A 64 -2.18 -5.64 6.40
CA PRO A 64 -2.41 -6.41 7.63
C PRO A 64 -2.06 -5.64 8.91
N HIS A 65 -1.32 -4.55 8.82
CA HIS A 65 -1.02 -3.65 9.93
C HIS A 65 -2.20 -2.74 10.30
N LEU A 66 -3.24 -2.65 9.44
CA LEU A 66 -4.46 -1.93 9.74
C LEU A 66 -5.43 -2.87 10.47
N ASP A 67 -5.57 -2.64 11.76
CA ASP A 67 -6.45 -3.41 12.64
C ASP A 67 -7.91 -3.28 12.17
N HIS A 68 -8.60 -4.41 12.05
CA HIS A 68 -9.99 -4.50 11.64
C HIS A 68 -10.93 -3.69 12.54
N ALA A 69 -10.69 -3.68 13.86
CA ALA A 69 -11.47 -2.89 14.80
C ALA A 69 -11.29 -1.38 14.58
N ARG A 70 -10.07 -0.93 14.29
CA ARG A 70 -9.78 0.48 13.99
C ARG A 70 -10.42 0.92 12.67
N VAL A 71 -10.35 0.09 11.63
CA VAL A 71 -11.01 0.35 10.34
C VAL A 71 -12.51 0.47 10.53
N HIS A 72 -13.11 -0.41 11.33
CA HIS A 72 -14.53 -0.37 11.63
C HIS A 72 -14.95 0.90 12.38
N LYS A 73 -14.14 1.36 13.33
CA LYS A 73 -14.33 2.66 14.00
C LYS A 73 -14.18 3.83 13.01
N ALA A 74 -13.18 3.79 12.15
CA ALA A 74 -12.95 4.81 11.14
C ALA A 74 -14.11 4.95 10.17
N GLU A 75 -14.73 3.85 9.78
CA GLU A 75 -15.94 3.82 8.94
C GLU A 75 -17.09 4.64 9.53
N ARG A 76 -17.24 4.58 10.85
CA ARG A 76 -18.31 5.27 11.60
C ARG A 76 -17.95 6.70 11.98
N THR A 77 -16.70 7.07 11.86
CA THR A 77 -16.19 8.38 12.28
C THR A 77 -16.37 9.38 11.14
N THR A 78 -16.94 10.53 11.44
CA THR A 78 -17.25 11.56 10.46
C THR A 78 -16.16 12.61 10.31
N ARG A 79 -15.29 12.78 11.30
CA ARG A 79 -14.23 13.79 11.33
C ARG A 79 -12.87 13.17 10.98
N GLN A 80 -12.17 13.77 10.04
CA GLN A 80 -10.85 13.29 9.61
C GLN A 80 -9.83 13.28 10.75
N GLU A 81 -9.86 14.28 11.62
CA GLU A 81 -8.97 14.38 12.78
C GLU A 81 -9.11 13.18 13.73
N GLU A 82 -10.33 12.69 13.93
CA GLU A 82 -10.59 11.51 14.76
C GLU A 82 -10.11 10.23 14.09
N VAL A 83 -10.22 10.14 12.75
CA VAL A 83 -9.67 9.03 11.97
C VAL A 83 -8.15 9.01 12.08
N ASP A 84 -7.51 10.14 11.93
CA ASP A 84 -6.06 10.27 12.05
C ASP A 84 -5.57 9.86 13.44
N ALA A 85 -6.32 10.22 14.50
CA ALA A 85 -6.02 9.83 15.87
C ALA A 85 -6.12 8.31 16.10
N LEU A 86 -7.04 7.61 15.42
CA LEU A 86 -7.18 6.16 15.51
C LEU A 86 -5.93 5.39 15.01
N PHE A 87 -5.20 5.96 14.09
CA PHE A 87 -4.04 5.33 13.44
C PHE A 87 -2.71 5.99 13.79
N ALA A 88 -2.70 6.97 14.70
CA ALA A 88 -1.51 7.75 15.06
C ALA A 88 -0.36 6.89 15.61
N ASP A 89 -0.68 5.80 16.32
CA ASP A 89 0.29 4.87 16.91
C ASP A 89 0.63 3.67 16.02
N VAL A 90 0.04 3.57 14.85
CA VAL A 90 0.27 2.46 13.92
C VAL A 90 1.63 2.64 13.23
N ARG A 91 2.48 1.63 13.37
CA ARG A 91 3.75 1.58 12.67
C ARG A 91 3.52 1.19 11.20
N LEU A 92 3.87 2.08 10.29
CA LEU A 92 3.75 1.82 8.86
C LEU A 92 4.84 0.87 8.39
N PRO A 93 4.51 -0.16 7.60
CA PRO A 93 5.51 -1.02 6.99
C PRO A 93 6.33 -0.23 5.94
N LEU A 94 7.63 -0.46 5.93
CA LEU A 94 8.53 0.12 4.96
C LEU A 94 8.89 -0.95 3.93
N HIS A 95 8.51 -0.71 2.69
CA HIS A 95 8.88 -1.57 1.56
C HIS A 95 10.16 -1.01 0.91
N VAL A 96 11.23 -1.70 1.14
CA VAL A 96 12.55 -1.39 0.60
C VAL A 96 13.09 -2.53 -0.25
#